data_1111b943aa65d111a50bbca8dc700f5d
#
_entry.id   1111b943aa65d111a50bbca8dc700f5d
#
_cell.length_a   1.000
_cell.length_b   1.000
_cell.length_c   1.000
_cell.angle_alpha   90.00
_cell.angle_beta   90.00
_cell.angle_gamma   90.00
#
_symmetry.space_group_name_H-M   'P 1'
#
loop_
_entity.id
_entity.type
_entity.pdbx_description
1 polymer ?
#
loop_
_entity_poly.entity_id
_entity_poly.type
_entity_poly.pdbx_seq_one_letter_code
_entity_poly.pdbx_strand_id
1 'polypeptide(L)'
;MKVMVFVKATPNSEAGLLPSDEATQKMFTEMGKFNEDLAKAGIIQAADGLKPSSAGKRLTFTDNGHASVIDGPFAETKELVAGFWIWEVKSLDEAVEWAKRCPNPMPGEEGVLEIRPFYGMDDFEHLMTDEIREREGRVRKIVERQQKPKPKAKGKKAPSKAKAKAKPAKRKPTRAKSKK
;
A
#
# COMPACT_ATOMS: atom_id res chain seq x y z
N MET A 1 -14.76 -13.96 -8.11
CA MET A 1 -13.85 -14.58 -7.11
C MET A 1 -12.74 -13.60 -6.79
N LYS A 2 -12.25 -13.61 -5.55
CA LYS A 2 -11.16 -12.76 -5.11
C LYS A 2 -9.83 -13.49 -5.22
N VAL A 3 -8.83 -12.84 -5.79
CA VAL A 3 -7.47 -13.39 -5.90
C VAL A 3 -6.44 -12.41 -5.40
N MET A 4 -5.32 -12.91 -4.87
CA MET A 4 -4.12 -12.14 -4.61
C MET A 4 -3.09 -12.44 -5.70
N VAL A 5 -2.52 -11.40 -6.27
CA VAL A 5 -1.43 -11.49 -7.24
C VAL A 5 -0.19 -10.95 -6.55
N PHE A 6 0.78 -11.81 -6.34
CA PHE A 6 2.06 -11.45 -5.72
C PHE A 6 3.08 -11.10 -6.80
N VAL A 7 3.81 -10.02 -6.60
CA VAL A 7 5.05 -9.74 -7.33
C VAL A 7 6.18 -10.35 -6.53
N LYS A 8 6.83 -11.37 -7.07
CA LYS A 8 7.97 -12.01 -6.40
C LYS A 8 9.16 -11.07 -6.36
N ALA A 9 9.89 -11.11 -5.23
CA ALA A 9 11.07 -10.29 -5.06
C ALA A 9 12.24 -10.81 -5.92
N THR A 10 13.12 -9.89 -6.29
CA THR A 10 14.38 -10.15 -6.99
C THR A 10 15.55 -9.64 -6.14
N PRO A 11 16.80 -10.03 -6.44
CA PRO A 11 17.96 -9.50 -5.73
C PRO A 11 18.02 -7.97 -5.70
N ASN A 12 17.68 -7.29 -6.80
CA ASN A 12 17.68 -5.83 -6.84
C ASN A 12 16.56 -5.22 -5.98
N SER A 13 15.35 -5.78 -6.01
CA SER A 13 14.25 -5.30 -5.17
C SER A 13 14.55 -5.48 -3.68
N GLU A 14 15.19 -6.57 -3.28
CA GLU A 14 15.61 -6.82 -1.90
C GLU A 14 16.80 -5.95 -1.47
N ALA A 15 17.67 -5.55 -2.40
CA ALA A 15 18.71 -4.56 -2.14
C ALA A 15 18.15 -3.14 -1.99
N GLY A 16 16.85 -2.93 -2.25
CA GLY A 16 16.21 -1.62 -2.21
C GLY A 16 16.65 -0.71 -3.36
N LEU A 17 17.22 -1.30 -4.41
CA LEU A 17 17.69 -0.57 -5.58
C LEU A 17 16.50 -0.28 -6.50
N LEU A 18 16.10 0.97 -6.54
CA LEU A 18 15.20 1.50 -7.55
C LEU A 18 16.01 2.53 -8.37
N PRO A 19 16.68 2.09 -9.44
CA PRO A 19 17.44 3.02 -10.26
C PRO A 19 16.54 4.14 -10.78
N SER A 20 17.02 5.38 -10.73
CA SER A 20 16.30 6.52 -11.31
C SER A 20 16.60 6.65 -12.81
N ASP A 21 16.63 5.54 -13.53
CA ASP A 21 16.88 5.46 -14.96
C ASP A 21 15.59 5.47 -15.79
N GLU A 22 15.75 5.59 -17.10
CA GLU A 22 14.65 5.64 -18.04
C GLU A 22 13.83 4.34 -18.03
N ALA A 23 14.46 3.18 -17.83
CA ALA A 23 13.79 1.88 -17.79
C ALA A 23 12.84 1.78 -16.59
N THR A 24 13.29 2.23 -15.43
CA THR A 24 12.46 2.27 -14.22
C THR A 24 11.32 3.27 -14.36
N GLN A 25 11.57 4.47 -14.89
CA GLN A 25 10.52 5.46 -15.14
C GLN A 25 9.47 4.95 -16.15
N LYS A 26 9.92 4.27 -17.20
CA LYS A 26 9.04 3.63 -18.19
C LYS A 26 8.17 2.56 -17.51
N MET A 27 8.77 1.69 -16.72
CA MET A 27 8.04 0.65 -15.98
C MET A 27 6.95 1.26 -15.10
N PHE A 28 7.24 2.30 -14.30
CA PHE A 28 6.22 2.96 -13.47
C PHE A 28 5.10 3.58 -14.31
N THR A 29 5.44 4.15 -15.47
CA THR A 29 4.44 4.72 -16.38
C THR A 29 3.52 3.65 -16.96
N GLU A 30 4.09 2.54 -17.41
CA GLU A 30 3.33 1.42 -17.98
C GLU A 30 2.51 0.70 -16.91
N MET A 31 3.07 0.52 -15.71
CA MET A 31 2.37 -0.04 -14.55
C MET A 31 1.19 0.85 -14.12
N GLY A 32 1.38 2.18 -14.14
CA GLY A 32 0.29 3.13 -13.88
C GLY A 32 -0.87 2.96 -14.85
N LYS A 33 -0.59 2.82 -16.16
CA LYS A 33 -1.61 2.55 -17.18
C LYS A 33 -2.31 1.21 -16.98
N PHE A 34 -1.55 0.17 -16.66
CA PHE A 34 -2.10 -1.14 -16.36
C PHE A 34 -3.05 -1.10 -15.16
N ASN A 35 -2.66 -0.42 -14.08
CA ASN A 35 -3.50 -0.23 -12.90
C ASN A 35 -4.77 0.59 -13.21
N GLU A 36 -4.69 1.59 -14.10
CA GLU A 36 -5.87 2.32 -14.58
C GLU A 36 -6.84 1.41 -15.34
N ASP A 37 -6.33 0.53 -16.18
CA ASP A 37 -7.16 -0.41 -16.94
C ASP A 37 -7.87 -1.39 -16.01
N LEU A 38 -7.17 -1.94 -15.01
CA LEU A 38 -7.75 -2.77 -13.96
C LEU A 38 -8.84 -2.03 -13.17
N ALA A 39 -8.60 -0.76 -12.86
CA ALA A 39 -9.56 0.07 -12.12
C ALA A 39 -10.81 0.38 -12.98
N LYS A 40 -10.64 0.71 -14.27
CA LYS A 40 -11.75 0.94 -15.21
C LYS A 40 -12.59 -0.32 -15.41
N ALA A 41 -11.95 -1.49 -15.41
CA ALA A 41 -12.63 -2.79 -15.49
C ALA A 41 -13.30 -3.22 -14.16
N GLY A 42 -13.07 -2.48 -13.06
CA GLY A 42 -13.61 -2.81 -11.73
C GLY A 42 -12.94 -4.00 -11.06
N ILE A 43 -11.75 -4.39 -11.52
CA ILE A 43 -11.02 -5.59 -11.07
C ILE A 43 -10.18 -5.31 -9.84
N ILE A 44 -9.42 -4.21 -9.82
CA ILE A 44 -8.50 -3.90 -8.72
C ILE A 44 -9.26 -3.48 -7.46
N GLN A 45 -8.94 -4.13 -6.34
CA GLN A 45 -9.46 -3.80 -5.01
C GLN A 45 -8.40 -3.12 -4.14
N ALA A 46 -7.15 -3.57 -4.26
CA ALA A 46 -6.00 -2.98 -3.58
C ALA A 46 -4.72 -3.31 -4.35
N ALA A 47 -3.69 -2.47 -4.18
CA ALA A 47 -2.34 -2.68 -4.71
C ALA A 47 -1.35 -1.89 -3.90
N ASP A 48 -0.25 -2.52 -3.49
CA ASP A 48 0.86 -1.85 -2.81
C ASP A 48 2.20 -2.54 -3.07
N GLY A 49 3.28 -1.74 -3.10
CA GLY A 49 4.65 -2.22 -3.06
C GLY A 49 5.10 -2.47 -1.62
N LEU A 50 5.94 -3.48 -1.43
CA LEU A 50 6.56 -3.78 -0.15
C LEU A 50 8.01 -3.30 -0.14
N LYS A 51 8.45 -2.83 1.03
CA LYS A 51 9.86 -2.55 1.27
C LYS A 51 10.66 -3.86 1.31
N PRO A 52 11.98 -3.82 1.05
CA PRO A 52 12.86 -4.97 1.22
C PRO A 52 12.70 -5.63 2.58
N SER A 53 12.96 -6.93 2.63
CA SER A 53 12.82 -7.73 3.86
C SER A 53 13.71 -7.23 5.01
N SER A 54 14.79 -6.50 4.71
CA SER A 54 15.63 -5.80 5.69
C SER A 54 14.87 -4.79 6.56
N ALA A 55 13.73 -4.28 6.08
CA ALA A 55 12.86 -3.39 6.84
C ALA A 55 11.76 -4.14 7.62
N GLY A 56 11.72 -5.47 7.48
CA GLY A 56 10.66 -6.33 8.04
C GLY A 56 11.11 -7.15 9.25
N LYS A 57 10.14 -7.84 9.82
CA LYS A 57 10.33 -8.81 10.91
C LYS A 57 9.59 -10.10 10.57
N ARG A 58 10.19 -11.24 10.94
CA ARG A 58 9.57 -12.56 10.80
C ARG A 58 9.32 -13.13 12.19
N LEU A 59 8.12 -13.60 12.44
CA LEU A 59 7.74 -14.28 13.67
C LEU A 59 7.55 -15.77 13.37
N THR A 60 8.11 -16.61 14.21
CA THR A 60 7.91 -18.06 14.18
C THR A 60 7.23 -18.47 15.47
N PHE A 61 6.10 -19.17 15.34
CA PHE A 61 5.33 -19.70 16.47
C PHE A 61 5.64 -21.18 16.64
N THR A 62 5.75 -21.61 17.89
CA THR A 62 5.92 -23.02 18.27
C THR A 62 4.64 -23.51 18.94
N ASP A 63 4.42 -24.81 18.95
CA ASP A 63 3.21 -25.45 19.50
C ASP A 63 3.00 -25.13 21.00
N ASN A 64 4.05 -24.82 21.74
CA ASN A 64 3.97 -24.42 23.15
C ASN A 64 3.68 -22.93 23.37
N GLY A 65 3.29 -22.22 22.31
CA GLY A 65 2.85 -20.82 22.36
C GLY A 65 3.96 -19.78 22.42
N HIS A 66 5.23 -20.18 22.34
CA HIS A 66 6.35 -19.23 22.23
C HIS A 66 6.44 -18.68 20.81
N ALA A 67 6.68 -17.37 20.70
CA ALA A 67 6.98 -16.70 19.44
C ALA A 67 8.42 -16.18 19.48
N SER A 68 9.20 -16.53 18.45
CA SER A 68 10.51 -15.92 18.20
C SER A 68 10.40 -14.85 17.12
N VAL A 69 11.16 -13.77 17.27
CA VAL A 69 11.19 -12.66 16.31
C VAL A 69 12.58 -12.57 15.70
N ILE A 70 12.64 -12.52 14.38
CA ILE A 70 13.88 -12.37 13.63
C ILE A 70 13.78 -11.10 12.80
N ASP A 71 14.81 -10.27 12.85
CA ASP A 71 14.93 -9.10 11.98
C ASP A 71 15.41 -9.54 10.59
N GLY A 72 14.90 -8.87 9.54
CA GLY A 72 15.43 -9.07 8.20
C GLY A 72 16.86 -8.54 8.04
N PRO A 73 17.51 -8.79 6.90
CA PRO A 73 16.96 -9.45 5.72
C PRO A 73 16.76 -10.95 5.90
N PHE A 74 15.77 -11.50 5.19
CA PHE A 74 15.49 -12.94 5.23
C PHE A 74 16.22 -13.64 4.09
N ALA A 75 16.67 -14.88 4.35
CA ALA A 75 17.16 -15.76 3.29
C ALA A 75 16.05 -16.10 2.27
N GLU A 76 16.42 -16.68 1.15
CA GLU A 76 15.49 -17.16 0.11
C GLU A 76 14.69 -16.02 -0.57
N THR A 77 15.40 -15.12 -1.24
CA THR A 77 14.80 -13.97 -1.97
C THR A 77 13.66 -14.39 -2.91
N LYS A 78 13.76 -15.54 -3.57
CA LYS A 78 12.73 -16.05 -4.49
C LYS A 78 11.40 -16.39 -3.81
N GLU A 79 11.38 -16.57 -2.50
CA GLU A 79 10.16 -16.77 -1.70
C GLU A 79 9.53 -15.47 -1.22
N LEU A 80 10.28 -14.37 -1.28
CA LEU A 80 9.85 -13.07 -0.81
C LEU A 80 8.91 -12.39 -1.82
N VAL A 81 8.19 -11.40 -1.34
CA VAL A 81 7.20 -10.64 -2.10
C VAL A 81 7.59 -9.15 -2.08
N ALA A 82 7.71 -8.56 -3.26
CA ALA A 82 8.02 -7.15 -3.45
C ALA A 82 6.77 -6.25 -3.56
N GLY A 83 5.61 -6.84 -3.82
CA GLY A 83 4.35 -6.13 -3.93
C GLY A 83 3.19 -7.08 -4.21
N PHE A 84 2.00 -6.53 -4.19
CA PHE A 84 0.80 -7.34 -4.42
C PHE A 84 -0.34 -6.52 -5.03
N TRP A 85 -1.27 -7.22 -5.68
CA TRP A 85 -2.63 -6.75 -5.96
C TRP A 85 -3.65 -7.68 -5.32
N ILE A 86 -4.81 -7.13 -5.01
CA ILE A 86 -6.03 -7.89 -4.74
C ILE A 86 -7.00 -7.57 -5.87
N TRP A 87 -7.42 -8.60 -6.60
CA TRP A 87 -8.35 -8.47 -7.71
C TRP A 87 -9.67 -9.19 -7.41
N GLU A 88 -10.75 -8.65 -7.96
CA GLU A 88 -12.05 -9.33 -8.06
C GLU A 88 -12.28 -9.70 -9.52
N VAL A 89 -12.30 -10.99 -9.83
CA VAL A 89 -12.39 -11.56 -11.17
C VAL A 89 -13.46 -12.66 -11.22
N LYS A 90 -13.88 -13.05 -12.41
CA LYS A 90 -14.88 -14.11 -12.58
C LYS A 90 -14.28 -15.50 -12.40
N SER A 91 -13.03 -15.69 -12.85
CA SER A 91 -12.30 -16.96 -12.79
C SER A 91 -10.81 -16.75 -12.65
N LEU A 92 -10.07 -17.83 -12.33
CA LEU A 92 -8.62 -17.81 -12.31
C LEU A 92 -8.04 -17.55 -13.72
N ASP A 93 -8.69 -18.08 -14.76
CA ASP A 93 -8.29 -17.85 -16.16
C ASP A 93 -8.38 -16.37 -16.52
N GLU A 94 -9.44 -15.68 -16.11
CA GLU A 94 -9.55 -14.22 -16.31
C GLU A 94 -8.42 -13.48 -15.60
N ALA A 95 -8.04 -13.91 -14.38
CA ALA A 95 -6.90 -13.31 -13.67
C ALA A 95 -5.59 -13.53 -14.43
N VAL A 96 -5.38 -14.71 -15.01
CA VAL A 96 -4.21 -15.02 -15.86
C VAL A 96 -4.19 -14.14 -17.10
N GLU A 97 -5.32 -13.97 -17.79
CA GLU A 97 -5.38 -13.10 -19.00
C GLU A 97 -5.09 -11.62 -18.66
N TRP A 98 -5.52 -11.15 -17.49
CA TRP A 98 -5.13 -9.83 -17.02
C TRP A 98 -3.63 -9.76 -16.66
N ALA A 99 -3.10 -10.77 -15.96
CA ALA A 99 -1.69 -10.82 -15.56
C ALA A 99 -0.73 -10.84 -16.77
N LYS A 100 -1.10 -11.48 -17.88
CA LYS A 100 -0.33 -11.47 -19.14
C LYS A 100 -0.16 -10.06 -19.73
N ARG A 101 -1.01 -9.11 -19.40
CA ARG A 101 -0.94 -7.72 -19.84
C ARG A 101 -0.08 -6.84 -18.92
N CYS A 102 0.33 -7.38 -17.77
CA CYS A 102 1.17 -6.67 -16.82
C CYS A 102 2.54 -6.39 -17.46
N PRO A 103 3.04 -5.15 -17.41
CA PRO A 103 4.43 -4.90 -17.76
C PRO A 103 5.35 -5.60 -16.76
N ASN A 104 6.58 -5.97 -17.19
CA ASN A 104 7.53 -6.58 -16.27
C ASN A 104 7.76 -5.65 -15.05
N PRO A 105 7.40 -6.07 -13.82
CA PRO A 105 7.54 -5.24 -12.63
C PRO A 105 9.00 -5.08 -12.16
N MET A 106 9.94 -5.86 -12.74
CA MET A 106 11.36 -5.93 -12.36
C MET A 106 12.24 -5.60 -13.57
N PRO A 107 12.44 -4.29 -13.89
CA PRO A 107 13.27 -3.89 -15.02
C PRO A 107 14.69 -4.46 -14.90
N GLY A 108 15.17 -5.09 -15.98
CA GLY A 108 16.51 -5.72 -16.02
C GLY A 108 16.62 -7.11 -15.36
N GLU A 109 15.55 -7.61 -14.78
CA GLU A 109 15.46 -8.94 -14.17
C GLU A 109 14.23 -9.71 -14.65
N GLU A 110 14.16 -11.00 -14.36
CA GLU A 110 12.95 -11.80 -14.59
C GLU A 110 11.87 -11.44 -13.56
N GLY A 111 10.75 -10.87 -14.02
CA GLY A 111 9.58 -10.60 -13.18
C GLY A 111 8.67 -11.83 -13.10
N VAL A 112 8.35 -12.24 -11.88
CA VAL A 112 7.45 -13.38 -11.63
C VAL A 112 6.20 -12.90 -10.89
N LEU A 113 5.03 -13.25 -11.43
CA LEU A 113 3.73 -13.07 -10.76
C LEU A 113 3.20 -14.43 -10.30
N GLU A 114 2.73 -14.50 -9.07
CA GLU A 114 2.04 -15.66 -8.50
C GLU A 114 0.60 -15.29 -8.18
N ILE A 115 -0.37 -16.04 -8.68
CA ILE A 115 -1.80 -15.77 -8.48
C ILE A 115 -2.39 -16.83 -7.56
N ARG A 116 -3.01 -16.41 -6.46
CA ARG A 116 -3.65 -17.32 -5.49
C ARG A 116 -5.07 -16.87 -5.18
N PRO A 117 -6.08 -17.75 -5.34
CA PRO A 117 -7.44 -17.49 -4.88
C PRO A 117 -7.48 -17.34 -3.35
N PHE A 118 -8.34 -16.45 -2.88
CA PHE A 118 -8.69 -16.42 -1.47
C PHE A 118 -9.66 -17.55 -1.13
N TYR A 119 -9.54 -18.07 0.06
CA TYR A 119 -10.58 -18.95 0.61
C TYR A 119 -11.91 -18.21 0.73
N GLY A 120 -13.00 -18.90 0.37
CA GLY A 120 -14.35 -18.50 0.69
C GLY A 120 -14.78 -19.02 2.07
N MET A 121 -15.95 -18.56 2.52
CA MET A 121 -16.53 -19.11 3.78
C MET A 121 -16.91 -20.59 3.62
N ASP A 122 -17.33 -20.97 2.43
CA ASP A 122 -17.76 -22.33 2.11
C ASP A 122 -16.61 -23.36 2.24
N ASP A 123 -15.37 -22.92 2.00
CA ASP A 123 -14.17 -23.77 2.15
C ASP A 123 -13.97 -24.24 3.60
N PHE A 124 -14.48 -23.48 4.57
CA PHE A 124 -14.34 -23.76 6.01
C PHE A 124 -15.64 -24.21 6.67
N GLU A 125 -16.71 -24.44 5.93
CA GLU A 125 -18.04 -24.70 6.50
C GLU A 125 -18.03 -25.86 7.49
N HIS A 126 -17.25 -26.90 7.20
CA HIS A 126 -17.10 -28.10 8.07
C HIS A 126 -16.40 -27.81 9.42
N LEU A 127 -15.75 -26.64 9.56
CA LEU A 127 -15.08 -26.18 10.79
C LEU A 127 -15.86 -25.08 11.52
N MET A 128 -16.94 -24.56 10.91
CA MET A 128 -17.67 -23.41 11.41
C MET A 128 -18.71 -23.80 12.45
N THR A 129 -18.42 -23.55 13.72
CA THR A 129 -19.45 -23.51 14.78
C THR A 129 -20.25 -22.21 14.68
N ASP A 130 -21.44 -22.17 15.29
CA ASP A 130 -22.26 -20.94 15.33
C ASP A 130 -21.50 -19.78 15.98
N GLU A 131 -20.73 -20.05 17.04
CA GLU A 131 -19.91 -19.03 17.72
C GLU A 131 -18.83 -18.44 16.79
N ILE A 132 -18.12 -19.30 16.03
CA ILE A 132 -17.10 -18.87 15.06
C ILE A 132 -17.76 -18.02 13.97
N ARG A 133 -18.88 -18.49 13.44
CA ARG A 133 -19.65 -17.80 12.37
C ARG A 133 -20.10 -16.41 12.80
N GLU A 134 -20.62 -16.28 14.02
CA GLU A 134 -21.00 -14.99 14.58
C GLU A 134 -19.80 -14.05 14.79
N ARG A 135 -18.67 -14.58 15.28
CA ARG A 135 -17.45 -13.79 15.50
C ARG A 135 -16.91 -13.25 14.18
N GLU A 136 -16.78 -14.10 13.17
CA GLU A 136 -16.36 -13.69 11.82
C GLU A 136 -17.31 -12.65 11.22
N GLY A 137 -18.61 -12.83 11.36
CA GLY A 137 -19.61 -11.86 10.92
C GLY A 137 -19.46 -10.49 11.59
N ARG A 138 -19.13 -10.45 12.90
CA ARG A 138 -18.83 -9.19 13.60
C ARG A 138 -17.56 -8.53 13.07
N VAL A 139 -16.49 -9.30 12.88
CA VAL A 139 -15.20 -8.77 12.36
C VAL A 139 -15.40 -8.16 10.98
N ARG A 140 -16.07 -8.87 10.06
CA ARG A 140 -16.34 -8.34 8.71
C ARG A 140 -17.12 -7.02 8.75
N LYS A 141 -18.17 -6.92 9.56
CA LYS A 141 -18.94 -5.67 9.71
C LYS A 141 -18.09 -4.50 10.24
N ILE A 142 -17.13 -4.77 11.12
CA ILE A 142 -16.21 -3.75 11.64
C ILE A 142 -15.27 -3.29 10.53
N VAL A 143 -14.65 -4.22 9.80
CA VAL A 143 -13.72 -3.91 8.70
C VAL A 143 -14.43 -3.12 7.59
N GLU A 144 -15.63 -3.55 7.17
CA GLU A 144 -16.41 -2.81 6.17
C GLU A 144 -16.74 -1.37 6.58
N ARG A 145 -17.04 -1.16 7.88
CA ARG A 145 -17.26 0.20 8.39
C ARG A 145 -16.00 1.06 8.36
N GLN A 146 -14.83 0.46 8.60
CA GLN A 146 -13.55 1.17 8.55
C GLN A 146 -13.14 1.54 7.12
N GLN A 147 -13.51 0.72 6.14
CA GLN A 147 -13.21 0.94 4.72
C GLN A 147 -14.14 1.98 4.06
N LYS A 148 -15.31 2.27 4.66
CA LYS A 148 -16.17 3.34 4.15
C LYS A 148 -15.49 4.70 4.36
N PRO A 149 -15.42 5.57 3.34
CA PRO A 149 -14.79 6.89 3.48
C PRO A 149 -15.51 7.67 4.60
N LYS A 150 -14.73 8.14 5.59
CA LYS A 150 -15.26 9.02 6.63
C LYS A 150 -15.88 10.24 5.96
N PRO A 151 -17.12 10.65 6.31
CA PRO A 151 -17.69 11.87 5.77
C PRO A 151 -16.73 13.03 6.04
N LYS A 152 -16.33 13.76 4.98
CA LYS A 152 -15.47 14.94 5.12
C LYS A 152 -16.09 15.85 6.17
N ALA A 153 -15.37 16.08 7.27
CA ALA A 153 -15.81 17.05 8.29
C ALA A 153 -16.08 18.37 7.57
N LYS A 154 -17.33 18.86 7.66
CA LYS A 154 -17.71 20.17 7.12
C LYS A 154 -16.77 21.19 7.75
N GLY A 155 -15.88 21.76 6.94
CA GLY A 155 -14.91 22.75 7.39
C GLY A 155 -15.59 23.85 8.17
N LYS A 156 -15.25 23.98 9.45
CA LYS A 156 -15.60 25.17 10.23
C LYS A 156 -14.96 26.35 9.50
N LYS A 157 -15.80 27.25 8.95
CA LYS A 157 -15.32 28.52 8.41
C LYS A 157 -14.47 29.20 9.48
N ALA A 158 -13.21 29.46 9.17
CA ALA A 158 -12.35 30.27 10.02
C ALA A 158 -12.98 31.65 10.18
N PRO A 159 -12.98 32.24 11.40
CA PRO A 159 -13.47 33.59 11.58
C PRO A 159 -12.63 34.59 10.78
N SER A 160 -13.30 35.43 10.00
CA SER A 160 -12.66 36.48 9.21
C SER A 160 -11.89 37.41 10.13
N LYS A 161 -10.57 37.57 9.94
CA LYS A 161 -9.75 38.57 10.66
C LYS A 161 -10.24 39.97 10.31
N ALA A 162 -10.83 40.67 11.30
CA ALA A 162 -11.10 42.06 11.22
C ALA A 162 -9.82 42.88 10.96
N LYS A 163 -9.89 43.80 10.00
CA LYS A 163 -8.79 44.71 9.64
C LYS A 163 -8.44 45.60 10.85
N ALA A 164 -7.27 45.39 11.44
CA ALA A 164 -6.69 46.31 12.40
C ALA A 164 -6.13 47.54 11.62
N LYS A 165 -6.67 48.71 11.88
CA LYS A 165 -6.19 49.99 11.37
C LYS A 165 -4.82 50.28 11.98
N ALA A 166 -3.80 50.41 11.16
CA ALA A 166 -2.49 50.86 11.55
C ALA A 166 -2.50 52.37 11.90
N LYS A 167 -2.02 52.75 13.09
CA LYS A 167 -1.71 54.13 13.48
C LYS A 167 -0.30 54.47 12.96
N PRO A 168 -0.08 55.73 12.47
CA PRO A 168 1.24 56.11 11.97
C PRO A 168 2.22 56.39 13.13
N ALA A 169 3.44 55.83 13.00
CA ALA A 169 4.52 56.03 13.94
C ALA A 169 5.17 57.40 13.73
N LYS A 170 5.31 58.21 14.79
CA LYS A 170 6.02 59.46 14.83
C LYS A 170 7.56 59.23 14.71
N ARG A 171 8.16 59.83 13.72
CA ARG A 171 9.63 59.93 13.55
C ARG A 171 10.26 60.79 14.68
N LYS A 172 11.29 60.30 15.33
CA LYS A 172 12.22 61.07 16.16
C LYS A 172 13.47 61.39 15.33
N PRO A 173 14.06 62.60 15.51
CA PRO A 173 15.21 63.05 14.72
C PRO A 173 16.54 62.43 15.24
N THR A 174 17.38 62.04 14.33
CA THR A 174 18.75 61.59 14.57
C THR A 174 19.65 62.77 14.88
N ARG A 175 20.36 62.72 16.02
CA ARG A 175 21.41 63.65 16.41
C ARG A 175 22.76 63.09 15.99
N ALA A 176 23.38 63.80 15.07
CA ALA A 176 24.79 63.56 14.74
C ALA A 176 25.68 63.89 15.91
N LYS A 177 26.70 63.08 16.13
CA LYS A 177 27.94 63.50 16.84
C LYS A 177 29.13 62.95 16.09
N SER A 178 30.00 64.00 15.74
CA SER A 178 31.28 63.87 15.14
C SER A 178 32.40 63.64 16.17
N LYS A 179 33.53 63.10 15.66
CA LYS A 179 34.95 63.24 16.16
C LYS A 179 35.25 62.42 17.44
N LYS A 180 36.26 61.65 17.48
CA LYS A 180 37.66 61.71 17.06
C LYS A 180 38.20 60.33 16.76
#